data_852c03028baf8828602158e5ecf2a6d3
#
_entry.id   852c03028baf8828602158e5ecf2a6d3
#
_cell.length_a   1.000
_cell.length_b   1.000
_cell.length_c   1.000
_cell.angle_alpha   90.00
_cell.angle_beta   90.00
_cell.angle_gamma   90.00
#
_symmetry.space_group_name_H-M   'P 1'
#
loop_
_entity.id
_entity.type
_entity.pdbx_description
1 polymer ?
#
loop_
_entity_poly.entity_id
_entity_poly.type
_entity_poly.pdbx_seq_one_letter_code
_entity_poly.pdbx_strand_id
1 'polypeptide(L)'
;MSIVITRIILTFSILIMSFTNGAIAKDRVVPDNPQPFEEWVADLKTEALGKGISESVFEAAFQDITPDPKVIKLDRHQPEFTQTYFDYISKRVSQTRIKNGLKKVAENADDLAAVEDKIGVQQRFIAGIWGMETNYGGYTGGYNVIKSLATLAYDMRRPTYFRSQLLGALKILEEGHITPENFKGSWAGAMGQGQFMPTSFFAYAYDFDGDAKKDIWTNQKDVYASIANYLKKHGWESNRTWGRQVRLPQDIDGLWEKVKQTGKVKSCRRALKDHSIQLSLPEWQALGVRTIYGADLPKVTDPDFTASLVMPAGKDGPAFLTYKNFRAILSYNCSNYYALGVSLLSDELK
;
A
#
# COMPACT_ATOMS: atom_id res chain seq x y z
N MET A 1 -5.42 -47.47 -70.69
CA MET A 1 -5.62 -47.58 -69.26
C MET A 1 -5.05 -46.29 -68.64
N SER A 2 -5.88 -45.27 -68.56
CA SER A 2 -5.47 -43.92 -68.09
C SER A 2 -5.97 -43.71 -66.65
N ILE A 3 -5.04 -43.49 -65.77
CA ILE A 3 -5.30 -43.19 -64.35
C ILE A 3 -5.50 -41.67 -64.19
N VAL A 4 -6.74 -41.30 -63.84
CA VAL A 4 -7.11 -39.91 -63.51
C VAL A 4 -6.75 -39.66 -62.04
N ILE A 5 -5.80 -38.74 -61.76
CA ILE A 5 -5.44 -38.29 -60.44
C ILE A 5 -6.27 -37.03 -60.10
N THR A 6 -7.26 -37.22 -59.21
CA THR A 6 -8.10 -36.15 -58.74
C THR A 6 -7.31 -35.41 -57.60
N ARG A 7 -6.91 -34.17 -57.87
CA ARG A 7 -6.31 -33.29 -56.81
C ARG A 7 -7.43 -32.72 -55.95
N ILE A 8 -7.43 -33.11 -54.66
CA ILE A 8 -8.24 -32.49 -53.62
C ILE A 8 -7.51 -31.23 -53.16
N ILE A 9 -8.10 -30.07 -53.43
CA ILE A 9 -7.64 -28.77 -52.90
C ILE A 9 -8.26 -28.60 -51.53
N LEU A 10 -7.43 -28.74 -50.47
CA LEU A 10 -7.81 -28.40 -49.10
C LEU A 10 -7.63 -26.89 -48.93
N THR A 11 -8.75 -26.18 -48.89
CA THR A 11 -8.77 -24.74 -48.50
C THR A 11 -8.58 -24.61 -46.98
N PHE A 12 -7.40 -24.21 -46.56
CA PHE A 12 -7.10 -23.84 -45.19
C PHE A 12 -7.69 -22.44 -44.92
N SER A 13 -8.82 -22.40 -44.23
CA SER A 13 -9.35 -21.14 -43.70
C SER A 13 -8.48 -20.71 -42.53
N ILE A 14 -7.61 -19.70 -42.75
CA ILE A 14 -6.85 -19.04 -41.70
C ILE A 14 -7.83 -18.18 -40.92
N LEU A 15 -8.19 -18.64 -39.72
CA LEU A 15 -8.93 -17.88 -38.73
C LEU A 15 -7.95 -16.83 -38.12
N ILE A 16 -8.03 -15.59 -38.62
CA ILE A 16 -7.29 -14.46 -38.05
C ILE A 16 -7.93 -14.17 -36.70
N MET A 17 -7.35 -14.72 -35.62
CA MET A 17 -7.62 -14.25 -34.27
C MET A 17 -7.06 -12.83 -34.15
N SER A 18 -7.95 -11.86 -34.16
CA SER A 18 -7.62 -10.47 -33.79
C SER A 18 -7.21 -10.44 -32.30
N PHE A 19 -5.91 -10.50 -32.04
CA PHE A 19 -5.38 -10.12 -30.76
C PHE A 19 -5.69 -8.63 -30.57
N THR A 20 -6.70 -8.33 -29.75
CA THR A 20 -6.87 -6.99 -29.21
C THR A 20 -5.64 -6.69 -28.38
N ASN A 21 -4.77 -5.88 -28.95
CA ASN A 21 -3.63 -5.30 -28.25
C ASN A 21 -4.12 -4.68 -26.94
N GLY A 22 -3.81 -5.32 -25.82
CA GLY A 22 -3.82 -4.64 -24.53
C GLY A 22 -2.97 -3.38 -24.67
N ALA A 23 -3.58 -2.23 -24.51
CA ALA A 23 -2.91 -0.95 -24.60
C ALA A 23 -1.76 -0.95 -23.60
N ILE A 24 -0.53 -1.20 -24.07
CA ILE A 24 0.68 -0.82 -23.37
C ILE A 24 0.50 0.69 -23.16
N ALA A 25 0.42 1.11 -21.91
CA ALA A 25 0.37 2.52 -21.56
C ALA A 25 1.60 3.15 -22.21
N LYS A 26 1.40 3.89 -23.30
CA LYS A 26 2.46 4.66 -23.96
C LYS A 26 3.14 5.46 -22.84
N ASP A 27 4.44 5.28 -22.67
CA ASP A 27 5.23 6.09 -21.78
C ASP A 27 4.95 7.56 -22.11
N ARG A 28 4.22 8.20 -21.20
CA ARG A 28 3.86 9.61 -21.39
C ARG A 28 5.17 10.36 -21.26
N VAL A 29 5.64 10.97 -22.33
CA VAL A 29 6.83 11.83 -22.29
C VAL A 29 6.52 12.93 -21.27
N VAL A 30 7.26 12.93 -20.19
CA VAL A 30 7.18 13.99 -19.17
C VAL A 30 8.16 15.07 -19.61
N PRO A 31 7.70 16.30 -19.87
CA PRO A 31 8.59 17.37 -20.27
C PRO A 31 9.56 17.72 -19.13
N ASP A 32 10.72 18.23 -19.49
CA ASP A 32 11.63 18.81 -18.52
C ASP A 32 11.02 20.07 -17.89
N ASN A 33 11.45 20.38 -16.66
CA ASN A 33 11.05 21.63 -16.02
C ASN A 33 11.75 22.79 -16.76
N PRO A 34 11.00 23.80 -17.26
CA PRO A 34 11.59 24.91 -17.98
C PRO A 34 12.41 25.86 -17.08
N GLN A 35 12.17 25.83 -15.76
CA GLN A 35 12.88 26.67 -14.80
C GLN A 35 14.19 26.00 -14.37
N PRO A 36 15.35 26.70 -14.35
CA PRO A 36 16.57 26.18 -13.75
C PRO A 36 16.37 25.75 -12.29
N PHE A 37 17.07 24.71 -11.85
CA PHE A 37 16.86 24.14 -10.52
C PHE A 37 17.12 25.14 -9.39
N GLU A 38 18.15 25.98 -9.54
CA GLU A 38 18.52 27.01 -8.57
C GLU A 38 17.42 28.06 -8.40
N GLU A 39 16.78 28.49 -9.49
CA GLU A 39 15.65 29.41 -9.45
C GLU A 39 14.43 28.75 -8.81
N TRP A 40 14.17 27.48 -9.15
CA TRP A 40 13.09 26.72 -8.54
C TRP A 40 13.28 26.55 -7.02
N VAL A 41 14.54 26.34 -6.56
CA VAL A 41 14.88 26.27 -5.12
C VAL A 41 14.65 27.62 -4.46
N ALA A 42 15.00 28.75 -5.09
CA ALA A 42 14.74 30.09 -4.57
C ALA A 42 13.23 30.35 -4.37
N ASP A 43 12.39 29.96 -5.33
CA ASP A 43 10.94 30.05 -5.21
C ASP A 43 10.41 29.13 -4.09
N LEU A 44 10.95 27.92 -3.98
CA LEU A 44 10.60 27.00 -2.89
C LEU A 44 11.00 27.56 -1.52
N LYS A 45 12.19 28.21 -1.40
CA LYS A 45 12.65 28.86 -0.18
C LYS A 45 11.66 29.94 0.25
N THR A 46 11.26 30.80 -0.68
CA THR A 46 10.28 31.85 -0.42
C THR A 46 8.96 31.27 0.11
N GLU A 47 8.46 30.20 -0.51
CA GLU A 47 7.24 29.51 -0.06
C GLU A 47 7.42 28.88 1.33
N ALA A 48 8.57 28.23 1.58
CA ALA A 48 8.87 27.56 2.84
C ALA A 48 8.95 28.57 4.01
N LEU A 49 9.65 29.69 3.81
CA LEU A 49 9.72 30.78 4.80
C LEU A 49 8.32 31.34 5.09
N GLY A 50 7.50 31.55 4.05
CA GLY A 50 6.10 31.99 4.18
C GLY A 50 5.22 30.99 4.93
N LYS A 51 5.63 29.74 5.05
CA LYS A 51 4.95 28.66 5.82
C LYS A 51 5.55 28.43 7.21
N GLY A 52 6.48 29.27 7.65
CA GLY A 52 7.09 29.22 8.98
C GLY A 52 8.26 28.24 9.11
N ILE A 53 8.89 27.83 7.99
CA ILE A 53 10.18 27.15 8.02
C ILE A 53 11.27 28.22 8.18
N SER A 54 12.17 28.05 9.14
CA SER A 54 13.28 28.98 9.33
C SER A 54 14.31 28.88 8.20
N GLU A 55 14.98 30.00 7.92
CA GLU A 55 16.02 30.03 6.89
C GLU A 55 17.15 29.04 7.20
N SER A 56 17.55 28.94 8.46
CA SER A 56 18.60 28.02 8.90
C SER A 56 18.24 26.56 8.64
N VAL A 57 17.00 26.14 8.88
CA VAL A 57 16.54 24.77 8.61
C VAL A 57 16.49 24.53 7.11
N PHE A 58 16.00 25.50 6.32
CA PHE A 58 15.95 25.36 4.87
C PHE A 58 17.36 25.18 4.29
N GLU A 59 18.31 26.02 4.67
CA GLU A 59 19.69 25.97 4.17
C GLU A 59 20.41 24.69 4.59
N ALA A 60 20.27 24.26 5.83
CA ALA A 60 20.81 22.98 6.28
C ALA A 60 20.22 21.79 5.50
N ALA A 61 18.91 21.81 5.22
CA ALA A 61 18.22 20.75 4.48
C ALA A 61 18.61 20.73 2.99
N PHE A 62 18.93 21.88 2.39
CA PHE A 62 19.26 22.02 0.98
C PHE A 62 20.76 22.08 0.68
N GLN A 63 21.60 21.89 1.70
CA GLN A 63 23.04 21.83 1.47
C GLN A 63 23.37 20.70 0.49
N ASP A 64 24.06 21.03 -0.61
CA ASP A 64 24.49 20.10 -1.67
C ASP A 64 23.36 19.31 -2.35
N ILE A 65 22.11 19.80 -2.33
CA ILE A 65 20.99 19.18 -2.98
C ILE A 65 20.98 19.52 -4.48
N THR A 66 21.03 18.48 -5.29
CA THR A 66 20.81 18.52 -6.73
C THR A 66 19.87 17.39 -7.14
N PRO A 67 19.12 17.51 -8.26
CA PRO A 67 18.26 16.45 -8.75
C PRO A 67 19.02 15.13 -8.96
N ASP A 68 18.41 14.03 -8.53
CA ASP A 68 19.00 12.67 -8.63
C ASP A 68 18.38 11.89 -9.79
N PRO A 69 19.11 11.64 -10.89
CA PRO A 69 18.60 10.88 -12.05
C PRO A 69 18.17 9.45 -11.68
N LYS A 70 18.75 8.85 -10.61
CA LYS A 70 18.35 7.52 -10.15
C LYS A 70 16.93 7.54 -9.57
N VAL A 71 16.58 8.58 -8.85
CA VAL A 71 15.22 8.78 -8.31
C VAL A 71 14.20 8.90 -9.44
N ILE A 72 14.50 9.69 -10.47
CA ILE A 72 13.66 9.82 -11.66
C ILE A 72 13.49 8.46 -12.36
N LYS A 73 14.59 7.71 -12.54
CA LYS A 73 14.53 6.38 -13.15
C LYS A 73 13.63 5.43 -12.35
N LEU A 74 13.71 5.42 -11.02
CA LEU A 74 12.87 4.59 -10.16
C LEU A 74 11.40 5.01 -10.24
N ASP A 75 11.12 6.31 -10.29
CA ASP A 75 9.74 6.82 -10.44
C ASP A 75 9.10 6.43 -11.79
N ARG A 76 9.91 6.32 -12.86
CA ARG A 76 9.45 5.92 -14.19
C ARG A 76 9.27 4.40 -14.33
N HIS A 77 9.99 3.60 -13.53
CA HIS A 77 10.01 2.14 -13.59
C HIS A 77 9.54 1.55 -12.26
N GLN A 78 8.23 1.33 -12.12
CA GLN A 78 7.63 0.69 -10.95
C GLN A 78 7.24 -0.77 -11.29
N PRO A 79 8.10 -1.77 -11.00
CA PRO A 79 7.86 -3.17 -11.37
C PRO A 79 6.73 -3.84 -10.58
N GLU A 80 6.17 -3.17 -9.57
CA GLU A 80 5.13 -3.72 -8.69
C GLU A 80 3.82 -4.09 -9.42
N PHE A 81 3.63 -3.60 -10.65
CA PHE A 81 2.43 -3.83 -11.45
C PHE A 81 2.53 -5.04 -12.41
N THR A 82 3.64 -5.77 -12.41
CA THR A 82 3.88 -6.89 -13.33
C THR A 82 3.89 -8.26 -12.64
N GLN A 83 3.81 -8.30 -11.30
CA GLN A 83 3.83 -9.54 -10.54
C GLN A 83 2.43 -10.16 -10.45
N THR A 84 2.36 -11.51 -10.47
CA THR A 84 1.14 -12.24 -10.13
C THR A 84 0.85 -12.14 -8.62
N TYR A 85 -0.39 -12.43 -8.24
CA TYR A 85 -0.76 -12.54 -6.82
C TYR A 85 0.12 -13.55 -6.08
N PHE A 86 0.33 -14.72 -6.66
CA PHE A 86 1.12 -15.80 -6.02
C PHE A 86 2.59 -15.40 -5.85
N ASP A 87 3.21 -14.78 -6.85
CA ASP A 87 4.57 -14.26 -6.74
C ASP A 87 4.72 -13.20 -5.66
N TYR A 88 3.73 -12.31 -5.57
CA TYR A 88 3.73 -11.26 -4.55
C TYR A 88 3.61 -11.86 -3.15
N ILE A 89 2.59 -12.70 -2.91
CA ILE A 89 2.35 -13.28 -1.57
C ILE A 89 3.50 -14.18 -1.13
N SER A 90 4.00 -15.06 -2.00
CA SER A 90 5.13 -15.96 -1.65
C SER A 90 6.39 -15.20 -1.21
N LYS A 91 6.67 -14.04 -1.81
CA LYS A 91 7.79 -13.18 -1.43
C LYS A 91 7.52 -12.37 -0.17
N ARG A 92 6.28 -11.87 0.00
CA ARG A 92 5.94 -10.96 1.10
C ARG A 92 5.51 -11.69 2.37
N VAL A 93 4.95 -12.90 2.27
CA VAL A 93 4.53 -13.75 3.40
C VAL A 93 5.42 -15.02 3.43
N SER A 94 6.73 -14.82 3.31
CA SER A 94 7.69 -15.93 3.29
C SER A 94 7.94 -16.47 4.71
N GLN A 95 8.32 -17.77 4.82
CA GLN A 95 8.65 -18.41 6.10
C GLN A 95 9.75 -17.64 6.86
N THR A 96 10.72 -17.08 6.15
CA THR A 96 11.78 -16.25 6.77
C THR A 96 11.18 -15.00 7.41
N ARG A 97 10.25 -14.30 6.72
CA ARG A 97 9.60 -13.10 7.27
C ARG A 97 8.69 -13.44 8.45
N ILE A 98 7.94 -14.53 8.37
CA ILE A 98 7.12 -15.03 9.49
C ILE A 98 8.00 -15.31 10.71
N LYS A 99 9.06 -16.11 10.56
CA LYS A 99 9.99 -16.43 11.65
C LYS A 99 10.61 -15.17 12.27
N ASN A 100 11.07 -14.24 11.45
CA ASN A 100 11.60 -12.97 11.92
C ASN A 100 10.53 -12.15 12.65
N GLY A 101 9.31 -12.15 12.13
CA GLY A 101 8.17 -11.45 12.74
C GLY A 101 7.82 -12.00 14.12
N LEU A 102 7.67 -13.31 14.26
CA LEU A 102 7.41 -13.94 15.54
C LEU A 102 8.48 -13.61 16.58
N LYS A 103 9.77 -13.64 16.17
CA LYS A 103 10.88 -13.21 17.03
C LYS A 103 10.73 -11.75 17.44
N LYS A 104 10.45 -10.85 16.48
CA LYS A 104 10.32 -9.40 16.72
C LYS A 104 9.09 -9.05 17.58
N VAL A 105 7.98 -9.74 17.39
CA VAL A 105 6.78 -9.58 18.23
C VAL A 105 7.11 -10.00 19.67
N ALA A 106 7.80 -11.12 19.89
CA ALA A 106 8.19 -11.55 21.21
C ALA A 106 9.20 -10.59 21.89
N GLU A 107 10.17 -10.05 21.13
CA GLU A 107 11.14 -9.07 21.64
C GLU A 107 10.51 -7.74 22.05
N ASN A 108 9.33 -7.39 21.52
CA ASN A 108 8.65 -6.11 21.72
C ASN A 108 7.24 -6.29 22.28
N ALA A 109 6.97 -7.40 22.94
CA ALA A 109 5.62 -7.78 23.39
C ALA A 109 4.98 -6.74 24.30
N ASP A 110 5.72 -6.19 25.27
CA ASP A 110 5.23 -5.21 26.22
C ASP A 110 4.86 -3.87 25.53
N ASP A 111 5.69 -3.43 24.60
CA ASP A 111 5.45 -2.17 23.85
C ASP A 111 4.25 -2.31 22.90
N LEU A 112 4.14 -3.45 22.22
CA LEU A 112 3.00 -3.76 21.34
C LEU A 112 1.70 -3.88 22.16
N ALA A 113 1.74 -4.53 23.33
CA ALA A 113 0.58 -4.64 24.23
C ALA A 113 0.14 -3.26 24.73
N ALA A 114 1.06 -2.42 25.18
CA ALA A 114 0.74 -1.07 25.64
C ALA A 114 0.10 -0.21 24.53
N VAL A 115 0.55 -0.36 23.29
CA VAL A 115 -0.03 0.35 22.13
C VAL A 115 -1.43 -0.22 21.79
N GLU A 116 -1.60 -1.54 21.79
CA GLU A 116 -2.91 -2.18 21.58
C GLU A 116 -3.92 -1.70 22.62
N ASP A 117 -3.55 -1.69 23.90
CA ASP A 117 -4.41 -1.24 25.01
C ASP A 117 -4.83 0.22 24.87
N LYS A 118 -3.88 1.09 24.49
CA LYS A 118 -4.12 2.54 24.36
C LYS A 118 -4.91 2.92 23.11
N ILE A 119 -4.65 2.27 21.97
CA ILE A 119 -5.18 2.68 20.66
C ILE A 119 -6.27 1.73 20.16
N GLY A 120 -6.21 0.45 20.54
CA GLY A 120 -7.22 -0.56 20.20
C GLY A 120 -6.98 -1.19 18.81
N VAL A 121 -5.75 -1.32 18.38
CA VAL A 121 -5.36 -2.08 17.18
C VAL A 121 -4.54 -3.28 17.60
N GLN A 122 -4.98 -4.48 17.22
CA GLN A 122 -4.32 -5.72 17.64
C GLN A 122 -2.85 -5.75 17.18
N GLN A 123 -1.95 -6.19 18.06
CA GLN A 123 -0.48 -6.25 17.87
C GLN A 123 -0.08 -6.87 16.55
N ARG A 124 -0.72 -7.97 16.18
CA ARG A 124 -0.41 -8.70 14.93
C ARG A 124 -0.57 -7.87 13.67
N PHE A 125 -1.51 -6.92 13.63
CA PHE A 125 -1.70 -6.03 12.47
C PHE A 125 -0.68 -4.90 12.45
N ILE A 126 -0.31 -4.37 13.62
CA ILE A 126 0.79 -3.42 13.75
C ILE A 126 2.09 -4.08 13.25
N ALA A 127 2.38 -5.28 13.75
CA ALA A 127 3.55 -6.07 13.33
C ALA A 127 3.49 -6.47 11.87
N GLY A 128 2.31 -6.80 11.33
CA GLY A 128 2.09 -7.12 9.92
C GLY A 128 2.47 -5.96 9.00
N ILE A 129 2.02 -4.74 9.29
CA ILE A 129 2.42 -3.53 8.53
C ILE A 129 3.92 -3.27 8.71
N TRP A 130 4.44 -3.27 9.93
CA TRP A 130 5.86 -3.09 10.20
C TRP A 130 6.74 -4.09 9.43
N GLY A 131 6.32 -5.37 9.38
CA GLY A 131 6.98 -6.40 8.61
C GLY A 131 6.93 -6.17 7.11
N MET A 132 5.78 -5.71 6.58
CA MET A 132 5.61 -5.43 5.14
C MET A 132 6.41 -4.22 4.68
N GLU A 133 6.45 -3.15 5.49
CA GLU A 133 7.09 -1.88 5.11
C GLU A 133 8.61 -1.97 5.18
N THR A 134 9.15 -2.42 6.30
CA THR A 134 10.59 -2.33 6.55
C THR A 134 11.25 -3.63 7.01
N ASN A 135 10.53 -4.77 6.87
CA ASN A 135 10.99 -6.05 7.42
C ASN A 135 11.35 -5.92 8.90
N TYR A 136 10.42 -5.37 9.68
CA TYR A 136 10.54 -5.14 11.12
C TYR A 136 11.68 -4.18 11.49
N GLY A 137 11.75 -3.04 10.81
CA GLY A 137 12.78 -2.02 11.02
C GLY A 137 14.14 -2.36 10.41
N GLY A 138 14.26 -3.52 9.74
CA GLY A 138 15.54 -3.98 9.18
C GLY A 138 16.04 -3.13 8.00
N TYR A 139 15.17 -2.43 7.30
CA TYR A 139 15.54 -1.53 6.21
C TYR A 139 14.49 -0.43 6.01
N THR A 140 14.84 0.79 6.36
CA THR A 140 13.96 1.98 6.27
C THR A 140 14.20 2.83 5.02
N GLY A 141 15.16 2.44 4.18
CA GLY A 141 15.62 3.20 3.02
C GLY A 141 16.96 3.88 3.25
N GLY A 142 17.67 4.19 2.15
CA GLY A 142 19.00 4.81 2.19
C GLY A 142 19.09 6.14 1.46
N TYR A 143 17.97 6.66 0.94
CA TYR A 143 17.93 7.92 0.22
C TYR A 143 17.74 9.09 1.19
N ASN A 144 18.42 10.22 0.94
CA ASN A 144 18.09 11.47 1.62
C ASN A 144 16.67 11.91 1.19
N VAL A 145 15.77 12.08 2.16
CA VAL A 145 14.35 12.36 1.93
C VAL A 145 14.16 13.71 1.24
N ILE A 146 14.91 14.74 1.65
CA ILE A 146 14.83 16.07 1.03
C ILE A 146 15.26 16.00 -0.43
N LYS A 147 16.41 15.36 -0.73
CA LYS A 147 16.91 15.20 -2.09
C LYS A 147 15.92 14.44 -2.98
N SER A 148 15.36 13.35 -2.47
CA SER A 148 14.37 12.54 -3.19
C SER A 148 13.12 13.36 -3.52
N LEU A 149 12.57 14.04 -2.52
CA LEU A 149 11.36 14.83 -2.68
C LEU A 149 11.59 16.09 -3.54
N ALA A 150 12.74 16.77 -3.41
CA ALA A 150 13.11 17.90 -4.26
C ALA A 150 13.21 17.46 -5.72
N THR A 151 13.89 16.33 -5.98
CA THR A 151 13.98 15.74 -7.32
C THR A 151 12.61 15.47 -7.93
N LEU A 152 11.72 14.82 -7.19
CA LEU A 152 10.38 14.47 -7.66
C LEU A 152 9.42 15.66 -7.73
N ALA A 153 9.62 16.69 -6.91
CA ALA A 153 8.86 17.94 -6.96
C ALA A 153 9.28 18.84 -8.12
N TYR A 154 10.56 18.77 -8.49
CA TYR A 154 11.09 19.45 -9.67
C TYR A 154 10.70 18.76 -10.97
N ASP A 155 10.56 17.42 -10.97
CA ASP A 155 10.09 16.62 -12.12
C ASP A 155 8.62 16.90 -12.43
N MET A 156 8.29 17.14 -13.70
CA MET A 156 6.97 17.57 -14.16
C MET A 156 5.91 16.45 -14.16
N ARG A 157 6.23 15.24 -13.70
CA ARG A 157 5.27 14.12 -13.66
C ARG A 157 4.18 14.31 -12.59
N ARG A 158 4.56 14.69 -11.37
CA ARG A 158 3.68 14.90 -10.21
C ARG A 158 4.16 16.03 -9.31
N PRO A 159 4.46 17.22 -9.86
CA PRO A 159 5.17 18.27 -9.14
C PRO A 159 4.41 18.73 -7.90
N THR A 160 3.11 19.01 -8.01
CA THR A 160 2.28 19.51 -6.92
C THR A 160 2.23 18.55 -5.72
N TYR A 161 2.09 17.24 -6.00
CA TYR A 161 2.08 16.23 -4.96
C TYR A 161 3.41 16.19 -4.21
N PHE A 162 4.52 16.07 -4.92
CA PHE A 162 5.83 15.98 -4.28
C PHE A 162 6.28 17.29 -3.65
N ARG A 163 5.87 18.45 -4.19
CA ARG A 163 6.11 19.75 -3.54
C ARG A 163 5.43 19.82 -2.17
N SER A 164 4.20 19.33 -2.04
CA SER A 164 3.53 19.29 -0.74
C SER A 164 4.21 18.34 0.25
N GLN A 165 4.74 17.20 -0.23
CA GLN A 165 5.51 16.29 0.60
C GLN A 165 6.85 16.91 1.04
N LEU A 166 7.53 17.63 0.16
CA LEU A 166 8.79 18.32 0.45
C LEU A 166 8.62 19.40 1.52
N LEU A 167 7.57 20.22 1.39
CA LEU A 167 7.24 21.21 2.43
C LEU A 167 6.89 20.56 3.77
N GLY A 168 6.19 19.42 3.74
CA GLY A 168 5.98 18.60 4.93
C GLY A 168 7.28 18.09 5.52
N ALA A 169 8.22 17.61 4.71
CA ALA A 169 9.52 17.14 5.16
C ALA A 169 10.35 18.26 5.81
N LEU A 170 10.36 19.46 5.23
CA LEU A 170 10.99 20.64 5.83
C LEU A 170 10.36 21.00 7.18
N LYS A 171 9.05 20.88 7.30
CA LYS A 171 8.35 21.14 8.56
C LYS A 171 8.69 20.11 9.64
N ILE A 172 8.91 18.84 9.27
CA ILE A 172 9.38 17.80 10.21
C ILE A 172 10.76 18.16 10.78
N LEU A 173 11.65 18.71 9.96
CA LEU A 173 12.96 19.22 10.39
C LEU A 173 12.80 20.46 11.29
N GLU A 174 11.92 21.39 10.94
CA GLU A 174 11.65 22.60 11.72
C GLU A 174 11.13 22.28 13.12
N GLU A 175 10.23 21.27 13.22
CA GLU A 175 9.70 20.81 14.50
C GLU A 175 10.70 19.92 15.29
N GLY A 176 11.88 19.66 14.74
CA GLY A 176 12.97 18.95 15.44
C GLY A 176 12.74 17.44 15.64
N HIS A 177 11.84 16.83 14.87
CA HIS A 177 11.55 15.40 14.98
C HIS A 177 12.71 14.52 14.49
N ILE A 178 13.54 15.03 13.59
CA ILE A 178 14.75 14.38 13.07
C ILE A 178 15.74 15.44 12.59
N THR A 179 17.04 15.10 12.50
CA THR A 179 18.06 15.99 11.93
C THR A 179 18.26 15.74 10.43
N PRO A 180 18.73 16.71 9.64
CA PRO A 180 18.95 16.55 8.20
C PRO A 180 19.83 15.34 7.83
N GLU A 181 20.88 15.07 8.62
CA GLU A 181 21.85 13.98 8.37
C GLU A 181 21.19 12.59 8.52
N ASN A 182 20.24 12.48 9.46
CA ASN A 182 19.51 11.25 9.75
C ASN A 182 18.23 11.08 8.93
N PHE A 183 17.84 12.12 8.16
CA PHE A 183 16.59 12.11 7.42
C PHE A 183 16.69 11.26 6.16
N LYS A 184 16.75 9.93 6.38
CA LYS A 184 16.81 8.91 5.33
C LYS A 184 15.47 8.19 5.21
N GLY A 185 15.19 7.74 3.98
CA GLY A 185 13.97 7.04 3.65
C GLY A 185 14.04 6.35 2.30
N SER A 186 12.87 6.08 1.72
CA SER A 186 12.78 5.52 0.37
C SER A 186 13.13 6.57 -0.71
N TRP A 187 13.37 6.11 -1.92
CA TRP A 187 13.57 6.98 -3.09
C TRP A 187 12.38 7.91 -3.38
N ALA A 188 11.19 7.58 -2.90
CA ALA A 188 9.97 8.38 -3.07
C ALA A 188 9.63 9.24 -1.85
N GLY A 189 10.51 9.30 -0.83
CA GLY A 189 10.33 10.13 0.35
C GLY A 189 9.49 9.51 1.46
N ALA A 190 9.17 8.20 1.39
CA ALA A 190 8.59 7.49 2.52
C ALA A 190 9.66 7.24 3.58
N MET A 191 9.32 7.42 4.87
CA MET A 191 10.28 7.57 5.94
C MET A 191 9.90 6.81 7.21
N GLY A 192 10.89 6.50 8.01
CA GLY A 192 10.75 5.76 9.27
C GLY A 192 10.37 4.29 9.08
N GLN A 193 10.13 3.59 10.19
CA GLN A 193 9.85 2.16 10.15
C GLN A 193 8.45 1.83 9.61
N GLY A 194 7.51 2.79 9.66
CA GLY A 194 6.16 2.68 9.08
C GLY A 194 6.05 3.21 7.65
N GLN A 195 7.14 3.68 7.03
CA GLN A 195 7.19 4.23 5.67
C GLN A 195 6.12 5.31 5.40
N PHE A 196 5.99 6.25 6.33
CA PHE A 196 5.05 7.37 6.18
C PHE A 196 5.56 8.40 5.17
N MET A 197 4.65 8.90 4.35
CA MET A 197 4.90 10.14 3.63
C MET A 197 4.86 11.35 4.60
N PRO A 198 5.59 12.44 4.34
CA PRO A 198 5.59 13.62 5.22
C PRO A 198 4.21 14.15 5.60
N THR A 199 3.27 14.20 4.68
CA THR A 199 1.88 14.61 5.00
C THR A 199 1.16 13.58 5.89
N SER A 200 1.44 12.29 5.72
CA SER A 200 0.91 11.23 6.58
C SER A 200 1.50 11.29 7.98
N PHE A 201 2.76 11.72 8.11
CA PHE A 201 3.38 11.94 9.41
C PHE A 201 2.60 12.95 10.25
N PHE A 202 2.25 14.11 9.72
CA PHE A 202 1.45 15.09 10.46
C PHE A 202 0.05 14.60 10.80
N ALA A 203 -0.54 13.81 9.93
CA ALA A 203 -1.90 13.31 10.13
C ALA A 203 -1.97 12.16 11.14
N TYR A 204 -0.94 11.33 11.23
CA TYR A 204 -1.04 10.02 11.90
C TYR A 204 0.10 9.68 12.85
N ALA A 205 1.30 10.28 12.72
CA ALA A 205 2.39 9.99 13.64
C ALA A 205 2.00 10.36 15.07
N TYR A 206 2.37 9.49 16.01
CA TYR A 206 1.93 9.55 17.40
C TYR A 206 3.14 9.55 18.32
N ASP A 207 3.19 10.52 19.23
CA ASP A 207 4.12 10.59 20.35
C ASP A 207 3.50 9.77 21.49
N PHE A 208 4.03 8.58 21.75
CA PHE A 208 3.46 7.65 22.70
C PHE A 208 3.92 7.90 24.13
N ASP A 209 5.19 8.27 24.31
CA ASP A 209 5.80 8.51 25.61
C ASP A 209 5.73 9.97 26.09
N GLY A 210 5.31 10.90 25.21
CA GLY A 210 5.03 12.29 25.55
C GLY A 210 6.29 13.17 25.65
N ASP A 211 7.36 12.80 24.94
CA ASP A 211 8.61 13.56 24.90
C ASP A 211 8.58 14.75 23.93
N ALA A 212 7.42 15.04 23.33
CA ALA A 212 7.14 16.05 22.31
C ALA A 212 7.76 15.74 20.93
N LYS A 213 8.31 14.55 20.72
CA LYS A 213 8.76 14.06 19.42
C LYS A 213 7.88 12.93 18.95
N LYS A 214 7.76 12.82 17.64
CA LYS A 214 7.11 11.68 16.98
C LYS A 214 8.20 10.89 16.27
N ASP A 215 8.96 10.09 17.04
CA ASP A 215 10.12 9.37 16.50
C ASP A 215 9.70 8.04 15.84
N ILE A 216 9.27 8.14 14.59
CA ILE A 216 8.93 6.95 13.79
C ILE A 216 10.15 6.19 13.25
N TRP A 217 11.36 6.61 13.59
CA TRP A 217 12.63 6.02 13.12
C TRP A 217 13.26 5.10 14.15
N THR A 218 13.37 5.52 15.42
CA THR A 218 14.14 4.82 16.46
C THR A 218 13.34 4.49 17.73
N ASN A 219 12.28 5.22 18.05
CA ASN A 219 11.39 4.92 19.17
C ASN A 219 10.34 3.89 18.79
N GLN A 220 10.47 2.65 19.26
CA GLN A 220 9.58 1.55 18.89
C GLN A 220 8.12 1.82 19.28
N LYS A 221 7.86 2.46 20.43
CA LYS A 221 6.50 2.79 20.86
C LYS A 221 5.84 3.79 19.93
N ASP A 222 6.57 4.81 19.49
CA ASP A 222 6.07 5.79 18.53
C ASP A 222 5.82 5.16 17.16
N VAL A 223 6.71 4.27 16.73
CA VAL A 223 6.52 3.49 15.49
C VAL A 223 5.22 2.72 15.53
N TYR A 224 5.00 1.92 16.57
CA TYR A 224 3.80 1.08 16.69
C TYR A 224 2.54 1.92 16.88
N ALA A 225 2.61 2.94 17.72
CA ALA A 225 1.50 3.85 17.96
C ALA A 225 1.12 4.64 16.69
N SER A 226 2.09 5.05 15.89
CA SER A 226 1.84 5.73 14.62
C SER A 226 1.14 4.82 13.62
N ILE A 227 1.59 3.56 13.46
CA ILE A 227 0.93 2.56 12.62
C ILE A 227 -0.50 2.30 13.11
N ALA A 228 -0.67 2.10 14.42
CA ALA A 228 -1.98 1.86 15.03
C ALA A 228 -2.91 3.07 14.86
N ASN A 229 -2.42 4.28 15.11
CA ASN A 229 -3.19 5.51 14.96
C ASN A 229 -3.64 5.73 13.50
N TYR A 230 -2.78 5.38 12.52
CA TYR A 230 -3.16 5.40 11.11
C TYR A 230 -4.39 4.51 10.87
N LEU A 231 -4.35 3.25 11.30
CA LEU A 231 -5.46 2.32 11.14
C LEU A 231 -6.71 2.79 11.89
N LYS A 232 -6.55 3.28 13.12
CA LYS A 232 -7.66 3.80 13.94
C LYS A 232 -8.38 4.96 13.27
N LYS A 233 -7.62 5.92 12.73
CA LYS A 233 -8.17 7.07 11.99
C LYS A 233 -8.88 6.67 10.70
N HIS A 234 -8.58 5.48 10.16
CA HIS A 234 -9.26 4.92 8.99
C HIS A 234 -10.37 3.91 9.34
N GLY A 235 -10.88 3.96 10.58
CA GLY A 235 -12.07 3.21 10.99
C GLY A 235 -11.81 1.79 11.43
N TRP A 236 -10.62 1.50 11.98
CA TRP A 236 -10.31 0.21 12.57
C TRP A 236 -11.26 -0.15 13.72
N GLU A 237 -11.72 -1.39 13.75
CA GLU A 237 -12.56 -1.98 14.79
C GLU A 237 -11.76 -3.00 15.59
N SER A 238 -11.56 -2.72 16.88
CA SER A 238 -10.66 -3.49 17.78
C SER A 238 -11.04 -4.95 17.95
N ASN A 239 -12.34 -5.26 17.91
CA ASN A 239 -12.89 -6.60 18.11
C ASN A 239 -13.08 -7.40 16.83
N ARG A 240 -12.53 -6.93 15.70
CA ARG A 240 -12.72 -7.55 14.40
C ARG A 240 -11.41 -7.89 13.72
N THR A 241 -11.45 -8.93 12.90
CA THR A 241 -10.37 -9.26 11.97
C THR A 241 -10.55 -8.54 10.63
N TRP A 242 -9.61 -8.74 9.71
CA TRP A 242 -9.59 -8.14 8.37
C TRP A 242 -10.55 -8.81 7.37
N GLY A 243 -10.80 -10.11 7.53
CA GLY A 243 -11.54 -10.92 6.58
C GLY A 243 -11.27 -12.41 6.78
N ARG A 244 -11.54 -13.19 5.76
CA ARG A 244 -11.24 -14.63 5.72
C ARG A 244 -11.20 -15.16 4.29
N GLN A 245 -10.42 -16.20 4.06
CA GLN A 245 -10.52 -16.99 2.85
C GLN A 245 -11.80 -17.80 2.83
N VAL A 246 -12.43 -17.93 1.67
CA VAL A 246 -13.72 -18.61 1.48
C VAL A 246 -13.69 -19.53 0.27
N ARG A 247 -14.62 -20.48 0.26
CA ARG A 247 -14.96 -21.32 -0.88
C ARG A 247 -16.18 -20.73 -1.57
N LEU A 248 -16.08 -20.57 -2.89
CA LEU A 248 -17.19 -20.10 -3.73
C LEU A 248 -18.05 -21.26 -4.25
N PRO A 249 -19.31 -21.01 -4.63
CA PRO A 249 -20.14 -21.99 -5.34
C PRO A 249 -19.53 -22.33 -6.71
N GLN A 250 -20.05 -23.40 -7.36
CA GLN A 250 -19.56 -23.81 -8.69
C GLN A 250 -19.78 -22.74 -9.78
N ASP A 251 -20.93 -22.07 -9.73
CA ASP A 251 -21.24 -20.98 -10.67
C ASP A 251 -20.66 -19.65 -10.17
N ILE A 252 -19.34 -19.51 -10.33
CA ILE A 252 -18.63 -18.28 -9.92
C ILE A 252 -19.04 -17.09 -10.80
N ASP A 253 -19.30 -17.31 -12.09
CA ASP A 253 -19.70 -16.25 -13.01
C ASP A 253 -21.08 -15.70 -12.67
N GLY A 254 -22.06 -16.57 -12.44
CA GLY A 254 -23.38 -16.15 -12.00
C GLY A 254 -23.38 -15.49 -10.63
N LEU A 255 -22.50 -15.91 -9.71
CA LEU A 255 -22.29 -15.22 -8.44
C LEU A 255 -21.73 -13.81 -8.70
N TRP A 256 -20.64 -13.68 -9.48
CA TRP A 256 -19.98 -12.40 -9.71
C TRP A 256 -20.92 -11.37 -10.37
N GLU A 257 -21.69 -11.79 -11.37
CA GLU A 257 -22.67 -10.91 -12.01
C GLU A 257 -23.71 -10.33 -11.05
N LYS A 258 -24.10 -11.08 -10.02
CA LYS A 258 -25.03 -10.62 -8.96
C LYS A 258 -24.41 -9.63 -7.98
N VAL A 259 -23.10 -9.75 -7.71
CA VAL A 259 -22.45 -9.01 -6.61
C VAL A 259 -21.39 -8.01 -7.06
N LYS A 260 -21.04 -7.96 -8.35
CA LYS A 260 -20.05 -7.01 -8.87
C LYS A 260 -20.45 -5.57 -8.58
N GLN A 261 -19.46 -4.75 -8.29
CA GLN A 261 -19.67 -3.34 -8.00
C GLN A 261 -20.02 -2.57 -9.29
N THR A 262 -21.14 -1.85 -9.28
CA THR A 262 -21.58 -1.03 -10.42
C THR A 262 -21.47 0.48 -10.14
N GLY A 263 -21.21 0.86 -8.88
CA GLY A 263 -21.14 2.24 -8.43
C GLY A 263 -19.75 2.87 -8.54
N LYS A 264 -19.70 4.21 -8.48
CA LYS A 264 -18.43 4.95 -8.42
C LYS A 264 -17.77 4.76 -7.04
N VAL A 265 -16.55 4.28 -7.03
CA VAL A 265 -15.70 4.15 -5.83
C VAL A 265 -15.01 5.48 -5.56
N LYS A 266 -15.14 6.01 -4.34
CA LYS A 266 -14.62 7.36 -3.97
C LYS A 266 -13.13 7.36 -3.65
N SER A 267 -12.61 6.34 -2.96
CA SER A 267 -11.21 6.22 -2.53
C SER A 267 -10.62 4.88 -2.97
N CYS A 268 -9.30 4.76 -3.04
CA CYS A 268 -8.60 3.54 -3.47
C CYS A 268 -9.23 2.86 -4.70
N ARG A 269 -9.64 3.67 -5.69
CA ARG A 269 -10.43 3.22 -6.85
C ARG A 269 -9.82 2.02 -7.57
N ARG A 270 -8.47 1.98 -7.65
CA ARG A 270 -7.74 0.91 -8.34
C ARG A 270 -7.92 -0.45 -7.65
N ALA A 271 -7.94 -0.48 -6.32
CA ALA A 271 -8.13 -1.69 -5.55
C ALA A 271 -9.61 -2.05 -5.42
N LEU A 272 -10.44 -1.10 -5.01
CA LEU A 272 -11.83 -1.35 -4.67
C LEU A 272 -12.75 -1.62 -5.88
N LYS A 273 -12.35 -1.28 -7.11
CA LYS A 273 -13.07 -1.69 -8.32
C LYS A 273 -13.15 -3.21 -8.51
N ASP A 274 -12.18 -3.93 -7.95
CA ASP A 274 -12.08 -5.40 -8.02
C ASP A 274 -12.75 -6.09 -6.81
N HIS A 275 -13.46 -5.32 -5.97
CA HIS A 275 -14.30 -5.83 -4.90
C HIS A 275 -15.77 -5.89 -5.33
N SER A 276 -16.51 -6.84 -4.74
CA SER A 276 -17.97 -6.86 -4.86
C SER A 276 -18.65 -5.73 -4.07
N ILE A 277 -19.95 -5.60 -4.21
CA ILE A 277 -20.80 -4.90 -3.24
C ILE A 277 -20.63 -5.52 -1.85
N GLN A 278 -21.05 -4.78 -0.82
CA GLN A 278 -21.02 -5.27 0.56
C GLN A 278 -22.34 -5.98 0.88
N LEU A 279 -22.24 -7.21 1.38
CA LEU A 279 -23.37 -8.02 1.85
C LEU A 279 -23.05 -8.55 3.26
N SER A 280 -24.09 -8.86 4.04
CA SER A 280 -23.96 -9.55 5.31
C SER A 280 -23.49 -11.00 5.13
N LEU A 281 -22.95 -11.64 6.16
CA LEU A 281 -22.52 -13.04 6.07
C LEU A 281 -23.67 -14.01 5.78
N PRO A 282 -24.90 -13.84 6.32
CA PRO A 282 -26.04 -14.65 5.92
C PRO A 282 -26.38 -14.53 4.42
N GLU A 283 -26.32 -13.32 3.85
CA GLU A 283 -26.54 -13.14 2.40
C GLU A 283 -25.46 -13.84 1.58
N TRP A 284 -24.17 -13.71 1.98
CA TRP A 284 -23.08 -14.45 1.33
C TRP A 284 -23.30 -15.96 1.41
N GLN A 285 -23.76 -16.46 2.56
CA GLN A 285 -24.05 -17.87 2.74
C GLN A 285 -25.23 -18.34 1.87
N ALA A 286 -26.27 -17.53 1.75
CA ALA A 286 -27.42 -17.80 0.85
C ALA A 286 -27.00 -17.87 -0.64
N LEU A 287 -25.98 -17.10 -1.02
CA LEU A 287 -25.35 -17.16 -2.34
C LEU A 287 -24.40 -18.37 -2.52
N GLY A 288 -24.32 -19.27 -1.55
CA GLY A 288 -23.50 -20.48 -1.64
C GLY A 288 -22.05 -20.33 -1.18
N VAL A 289 -21.65 -19.16 -0.67
CA VAL A 289 -20.29 -18.96 -0.12
C VAL A 289 -20.17 -19.71 1.22
N ARG A 290 -19.04 -20.38 1.43
CA ARG A 290 -18.74 -21.19 2.63
C ARG A 290 -17.33 -20.90 3.14
N THR A 291 -17.02 -21.34 4.35
CA THR A 291 -15.63 -21.40 4.80
C THR A 291 -14.79 -22.26 3.84
N ILE A 292 -13.47 -22.15 3.89
CA ILE A 292 -12.57 -22.98 3.05
C ILE A 292 -12.79 -24.50 3.26
N TYR A 293 -13.31 -24.88 4.44
CA TYR A 293 -13.62 -26.27 4.80
C TYR A 293 -15.02 -26.71 4.38
N GLY A 294 -15.81 -25.84 3.73
CA GLY A 294 -17.17 -26.12 3.28
C GLY A 294 -18.26 -25.94 4.34
N ALA A 295 -17.90 -25.55 5.57
CA ALA A 295 -18.85 -25.24 6.64
C ALA A 295 -19.53 -23.87 6.42
N ASP A 296 -20.61 -23.64 7.16
CA ASP A 296 -21.30 -22.36 7.20
C ASP A 296 -20.38 -21.21 7.64
N LEU A 297 -20.67 -20.02 7.14
CA LEU A 297 -20.01 -18.80 7.60
C LEU A 297 -20.38 -18.53 9.08
N PRO A 298 -19.49 -17.89 9.85
CA PRO A 298 -19.77 -17.58 11.25
C PRO A 298 -21.03 -16.74 11.41
N LYS A 299 -21.80 -17.03 12.45
CA LYS A 299 -22.91 -16.17 12.87
C LYS A 299 -22.33 -14.88 13.47
N VAL A 300 -22.82 -13.75 13.02
CA VAL A 300 -22.48 -12.42 13.53
C VAL A 300 -23.79 -11.76 13.98
N THR A 301 -23.79 -11.25 15.20
CA THR A 301 -24.97 -10.60 15.79
C THR A 301 -25.11 -9.12 15.41
N ASP A 302 -24.04 -8.51 14.93
CA ASP A 302 -24.04 -7.12 14.50
C ASP A 302 -24.70 -7.01 13.10
N PRO A 303 -25.85 -6.32 12.98
CA PRO A 303 -26.57 -6.18 11.71
C PRO A 303 -25.80 -5.39 10.66
N ASP A 304 -24.87 -4.51 11.07
CA ASP A 304 -24.08 -3.68 10.18
C ASP A 304 -22.80 -4.38 9.71
N PHE A 305 -22.60 -5.64 10.14
CA PHE A 305 -21.43 -6.40 9.73
C PHE A 305 -21.58 -6.87 8.28
N THR A 306 -20.78 -6.29 7.42
CA THR A 306 -20.76 -6.61 5.99
C THR A 306 -19.36 -7.03 5.51
N ALA A 307 -19.34 -7.72 4.38
CA ALA A 307 -18.14 -8.17 3.70
C ALA A 307 -18.23 -7.90 2.21
N SER A 308 -17.07 -7.68 1.58
CA SER A 308 -16.93 -7.67 0.12
C SER A 308 -16.09 -8.86 -0.33
N LEU A 309 -16.46 -9.47 -1.45
CA LEU A 309 -15.67 -10.51 -2.10
C LEU A 309 -14.54 -9.89 -2.91
N VAL A 310 -13.34 -10.44 -2.80
CA VAL A 310 -12.20 -10.15 -3.67
C VAL A 310 -11.54 -11.45 -4.13
N MET A 311 -11.20 -11.52 -5.41
CA MET A 311 -10.53 -12.65 -6.07
C MET A 311 -9.23 -12.14 -6.71
N PRO A 312 -8.12 -12.03 -5.95
CA PRO A 312 -6.91 -11.33 -6.38
C PRO A 312 -6.17 -12.01 -7.53
N ALA A 313 -6.36 -13.31 -7.72
CA ALA A 313 -5.79 -14.11 -8.82
C ALA A 313 -6.85 -14.57 -9.84
N GLY A 314 -8.02 -13.91 -9.86
CA GLY A 314 -9.14 -14.32 -10.69
C GLY A 314 -9.93 -15.48 -10.11
N LYS A 315 -10.80 -16.07 -10.92
CA LYS A 315 -11.79 -17.09 -10.49
C LYS A 315 -11.17 -18.42 -10.08
N ASP A 316 -10.03 -18.77 -10.65
CA ASP A 316 -9.30 -20.00 -10.35
C ASP A 316 -8.37 -19.88 -9.16
N GLY A 317 -8.28 -18.67 -8.59
CA GLY A 317 -7.45 -18.38 -7.44
C GLY A 317 -8.20 -18.36 -6.11
N PRO A 318 -7.51 -17.99 -5.02
CA PRO A 318 -8.15 -17.84 -3.72
C PRO A 318 -9.15 -16.69 -3.71
N ALA A 319 -10.25 -16.90 -3.00
CA ALA A 319 -11.30 -15.92 -2.78
C ALA A 319 -11.35 -15.52 -1.31
N PHE A 320 -11.60 -14.24 -1.04
CA PHE A 320 -11.64 -13.71 0.32
C PHE A 320 -12.89 -12.84 0.53
N LEU A 321 -13.57 -13.03 1.64
CA LEU A 321 -14.49 -12.05 2.18
C LEU A 321 -13.70 -11.07 3.05
N THR A 322 -13.68 -9.81 2.66
CA THR A 322 -12.93 -8.74 3.33
C THR A 322 -13.88 -7.83 4.11
N TYR A 323 -13.51 -7.49 5.33
CA TYR A 323 -14.30 -6.71 6.27
C TYR A 323 -13.84 -5.25 6.35
N LYS A 324 -14.40 -4.48 7.25
CA LYS A 324 -14.08 -3.07 7.42
C LYS A 324 -12.60 -2.82 7.72
N ASN A 325 -11.97 -3.65 8.56
CA ASN A 325 -10.55 -3.54 8.87
C ASN A 325 -9.62 -3.72 7.65
N PHE A 326 -10.02 -4.52 6.68
CA PHE A 326 -9.29 -4.61 5.41
C PHE A 326 -9.27 -3.27 4.66
N ARG A 327 -10.34 -2.50 4.74
CA ARG A 327 -10.38 -1.15 4.12
C ARG A 327 -9.46 -0.16 4.83
N ALA A 328 -9.29 -0.29 6.16
CA ALA A 328 -8.29 0.48 6.89
C ALA A 328 -6.86 0.14 6.43
N ILE A 329 -6.55 -1.15 6.21
CA ILE A 329 -5.26 -1.57 5.64
C ILE A 329 -5.10 -1.07 4.21
N LEU A 330 -6.14 -1.12 3.37
CA LEU A 330 -6.11 -0.56 2.01
C LEU A 330 -5.82 0.94 2.00
N SER A 331 -6.22 1.67 3.04
CA SER A 331 -5.92 3.11 3.14
C SER A 331 -4.43 3.38 3.33
N TYR A 332 -3.70 2.44 3.96
CA TYR A 332 -2.24 2.53 4.11
C TYR A 332 -1.53 2.43 2.74
N ASN A 333 -1.96 1.45 1.94
CA ASN A 333 -1.53 1.31 0.55
C ASN A 333 -2.68 0.75 -0.29
N CYS A 334 -3.12 1.51 -1.30
CA CYS A 334 -4.28 1.19 -2.15
C CYS A 334 -4.01 0.05 -3.15
N SER A 335 -3.49 -1.09 -2.66
CA SER A 335 -3.24 -2.33 -3.40
C SER A 335 -3.86 -3.53 -2.70
N ASN A 336 -4.69 -4.31 -3.41
CA ASN A 336 -5.24 -5.55 -2.89
C ASN A 336 -4.15 -6.56 -2.50
N TYR A 337 -3.06 -6.60 -3.26
CA TYR A 337 -1.93 -7.49 -2.96
C TYR A 337 -1.23 -7.08 -1.66
N TYR A 338 -1.03 -5.77 -1.46
CA TYR A 338 -0.47 -5.26 -0.22
C TYR A 338 -1.37 -5.57 0.97
N ALA A 339 -2.66 -5.22 0.88
CA ALA A 339 -3.59 -5.41 1.98
C ALA A 339 -3.76 -6.90 2.34
N LEU A 340 -3.80 -7.80 1.35
CA LEU A 340 -3.77 -9.25 1.58
C LEU A 340 -2.43 -9.70 2.16
N GLY A 341 -1.31 -9.15 1.70
CA GLY A 341 0.01 -9.45 2.26
C GLY A 341 0.12 -9.10 3.75
N VAL A 342 -0.32 -7.88 4.14
CA VAL A 342 -0.42 -7.49 5.55
C VAL A 342 -1.34 -8.45 6.32
N SER A 343 -2.53 -8.70 5.78
CA SER A 343 -3.56 -9.52 6.42
C SER A 343 -3.12 -10.95 6.69
N LEU A 344 -2.57 -11.60 5.66
CA LEU A 344 -2.07 -12.97 5.75
C LEU A 344 -0.84 -13.07 6.66
N LEU A 345 0.10 -12.11 6.57
CA LEU A 345 1.23 -12.05 7.49
C LEU A 345 0.77 -11.87 8.93
N SER A 346 -0.22 -10.99 9.17
CA SER A 346 -0.78 -10.78 10.52
C SER A 346 -1.44 -12.03 11.09
N ASP A 347 -1.99 -12.91 10.25
CA ASP A 347 -2.56 -14.19 10.70
C ASP A 347 -1.51 -15.20 11.14
N GLU A 348 -0.29 -15.10 10.62
CA GLU A 348 0.87 -15.92 11.02
C GLU A 348 1.61 -15.38 12.26
N LEU A 349 1.31 -14.14 12.69
CA LEU A 349 1.95 -13.47 13.85
C LEU A 349 1.05 -13.48 15.11
N LYS A 350 0.18 -14.49 15.26
CA LYS A 350 -0.68 -14.67 16.43
C LYS A 350 0.06 -15.27 17.60
#